data_26391bfca4dd2f459e00d4bb19a01bdb
#
_entry.id   26391bfca4dd2f459e00d4bb19a01bdb
#
_cell.length_a   1.000
_cell.length_b   1.000
_cell.length_c   1.000
_cell.angle_alpha   90.00
_cell.angle_beta   90.00
_cell.angle_gamma   90.00
#
_symmetry.space_group_name_H-M   'P 1'
#
loop_
_entity.id
_entity.type
_entity.pdbx_description
1 polymer ?
#
loop_
_entity_poly.entity_id
_entity_poly.type
_entity_poly.pdbx_seq_one_letter_code
_entity_poly.pdbx_strand_id
1 'polypeptide(L)'
;MKLPPFELHVPRTLDEALALRAALGSDAKVMAGGQSLLPMMRYRMLRPYALIDISRIEALTRFDAGPAVRMGAVVTHADVEHCAHPGPLFDLLRAHAADIAFVPVRSRGTVVGSLVHADPAGDWPLLLAALEASVELASLRGRRTVALRDFVRGAMDTDVQVDEIAVAAALPAWASGLTRWGRCKLMHRAGEFASASALAVQRADGRWTCWLGAIDPGPLELPATAGLLPPAGAARPTREEVAASALDEIRAARPHGDPLAASRHAQAMARAVEQAWQGVST
;
A
#
# COMPACT_ATOMS: atom_id res chain seq x y z
N MET A 1 -19.16 -17.82 12.99
CA MET A 1 -18.19 -18.92 13.10
C MET A 1 -17.11 -18.46 14.09
N LYS A 2 -16.75 -19.29 15.09
CA LYS A 2 -15.71 -18.93 16.07
C LYS A 2 -14.32 -19.08 15.45
N LEU A 3 -13.35 -18.28 15.93
CA LEU A 3 -11.93 -18.43 15.59
C LEU A 3 -11.38 -19.80 16.08
N PRO A 4 -10.33 -20.36 15.45
CA PRO A 4 -9.61 -21.48 16.03
C PRO A 4 -9.01 -21.07 17.40
N PRO A 5 -8.72 -22.02 18.29
CA PRO A 5 -7.99 -21.69 19.52
C PRO A 5 -6.58 -21.19 19.17
N PHE A 6 -6.09 -20.22 19.91
CA PHE A 6 -4.72 -19.68 19.82
C PHE A 6 -4.34 -19.06 21.15
N GLU A 7 -3.04 -18.92 21.40
CA GLU A 7 -2.51 -18.11 22.49
C GLU A 7 -2.43 -16.64 22.07
N LEU A 8 -2.73 -15.71 22.97
CA LEU A 8 -2.64 -14.29 22.71
C LEU A 8 -1.57 -13.65 23.60
N HIS A 9 -0.54 -13.11 22.97
CA HIS A 9 0.51 -12.31 23.61
C HIS A 9 0.30 -10.84 23.26
N VAL A 10 0.34 -9.95 24.26
CA VAL A 10 0.12 -8.51 24.09
C VAL A 10 1.31 -7.74 24.67
N PRO A 11 2.48 -7.75 23.99
CA PRO A 11 3.66 -7.02 24.44
C PRO A 11 3.41 -5.50 24.49
N ARG A 12 4.13 -4.82 25.39
CA ARG A 12 4.07 -3.38 25.55
C ARG A 12 5.28 -2.66 24.95
N THR A 13 6.35 -3.39 24.69
CA THR A 13 7.56 -2.88 24.07
C THR A 13 7.90 -3.67 22.81
N LEU A 14 8.68 -3.03 21.92
CA LEU A 14 9.17 -3.72 20.74
C LEU A 14 10.08 -4.89 21.09
N ASP A 15 10.92 -4.73 22.12
CA ASP A 15 11.86 -5.77 22.55
C ASP A 15 11.14 -7.02 23.06
N GLU A 16 10.05 -6.86 23.84
CA GLU A 16 9.17 -7.97 24.22
C GLU A 16 8.56 -8.67 23.00
N ALA A 17 8.09 -7.89 22.02
CA ALA A 17 7.51 -8.44 20.79
C ALA A 17 8.55 -9.23 19.97
N LEU A 18 9.77 -8.71 19.85
CA LEU A 18 10.87 -9.37 19.15
C LEU A 18 11.32 -10.65 19.85
N ALA A 19 11.38 -10.64 21.19
CA ALA A 19 11.69 -11.84 21.96
C ALA A 19 10.63 -12.94 21.74
N LEU A 20 9.35 -12.59 21.80
CA LEU A 20 8.24 -13.51 21.49
C LEU A 20 8.32 -14.03 20.05
N ARG A 21 8.59 -13.13 19.08
CA ARG A 21 8.70 -13.48 17.67
C ARG A 21 9.85 -14.47 17.41
N ALA A 22 10.99 -14.24 18.03
CA ALA A 22 12.16 -15.13 17.92
C ALA A 22 11.90 -16.50 18.58
N ALA A 23 11.22 -16.52 19.73
CA ALA A 23 10.93 -17.76 20.46
C ALA A 23 9.86 -18.63 19.77
N LEU A 24 8.79 -18.00 19.21
CA LEU A 24 7.66 -18.72 18.63
C LEU A 24 7.83 -18.97 17.11
N GLY A 25 8.67 -18.21 16.43
CA GLY A 25 8.98 -18.40 15.01
C GLY A 25 7.73 -18.50 14.13
N SER A 26 7.62 -19.54 13.32
CA SER A 26 6.51 -19.78 12.39
C SER A 26 5.17 -20.09 13.08
N ASP A 27 5.19 -20.52 14.33
CA ASP A 27 3.99 -20.89 15.09
C ASP A 27 3.15 -19.67 15.49
N ALA A 28 3.77 -18.48 15.50
CA ALA A 28 3.08 -17.24 15.78
C ALA A 28 2.87 -16.37 14.52
N LYS A 29 1.80 -15.59 14.54
CA LYS A 29 1.57 -14.49 13.60
C LYS A 29 1.55 -13.16 14.36
N VAL A 30 2.21 -12.15 13.78
CA VAL A 30 2.14 -10.78 14.29
C VAL A 30 0.81 -10.17 13.85
N MET A 31 0.11 -9.53 14.78
CA MET A 31 -1.16 -8.87 14.55
C MET A 31 -1.04 -7.38 14.93
N ALA A 32 -1.25 -6.50 13.97
CA ALA A 32 -1.46 -5.07 14.19
C ALA A 32 -2.98 -4.78 14.27
N GLY A 33 -3.61 -4.38 13.17
CA GLY A 33 -5.05 -4.08 13.12
C GLY A 33 -5.97 -5.31 13.06
N GLY A 34 -5.48 -6.46 12.64
CA GLY A 34 -6.20 -7.73 12.57
C GLY A 34 -7.24 -7.83 11.43
N GLN A 35 -7.38 -6.80 10.57
CA GLN A 35 -8.49 -6.71 9.61
C GLN A 35 -8.38 -7.70 8.44
N SER A 36 -7.20 -8.25 8.16
CA SER A 36 -7.01 -9.36 7.22
C SER A 36 -6.79 -10.69 7.96
N LEU A 37 -5.94 -10.70 8.99
CA LEU A 37 -5.54 -11.90 9.70
C LEU A 37 -6.73 -12.62 10.38
N LEU A 38 -7.57 -11.88 11.13
CA LEU A 38 -8.70 -12.49 11.83
C LEU A 38 -9.79 -13.03 10.89
N PRO A 39 -10.15 -12.35 9.77
CA PRO A 39 -10.99 -12.95 8.73
C PRO A 39 -10.41 -14.24 8.16
N MET A 40 -9.10 -14.29 7.80
CA MET A 40 -8.45 -15.50 7.31
C MET A 40 -8.52 -16.64 8.33
N MET A 41 -8.32 -16.36 9.62
CA MET A 41 -8.50 -17.35 10.69
C MET A 41 -9.95 -17.78 10.82
N ARG A 42 -10.91 -16.86 10.69
CA ARG A 42 -12.35 -17.17 10.74
C ARG A 42 -12.76 -18.13 9.62
N TYR A 43 -12.20 -17.96 8.43
CA TYR A 43 -12.41 -18.84 7.27
C TYR A 43 -11.54 -20.09 7.28
N ARG A 44 -10.73 -20.31 8.33
CA ARG A 44 -9.83 -21.47 8.48
C ARG A 44 -8.69 -21.52 7.43
N MET A 45 -8.41 -20.42 6.77
CA MET A 45 -7.27 -20.28 5.85
C MET A 45 -5.93 -20.26 6.62
N LEU A 46 -5.96 -19.77 7.86
CA LEU A 46 -4.81 -19.75 8.78
C LEU A 46 -5.20 -20.29 10.15
N ARG A 47 -4.26 -21.00 10.81
CA ARG A 47 -4.43 -21.54 12.15
C ARG A 47 -3.12 -21.42 12.94
N PRO A 48 -2.66 -20.21 13.24
CA PRO A 48 -1.44 -20.03 14.03
C PRO A 48 -1.68 -20.55 15.45
N TYR A 49 -0.60 -21.07 16.07
CA TYR A 49 -0.63 -21.44 17.49
C TYR A 49 -0.78 -20.20 18.38
N ALA A 50 -0.09 -19.10 18.02
CA ALA A 50 -0.11 -17.87 18.80
C ALA A 50 -0.30 -16.62 17.93
N LEU A 51 -0.86 -15.56 18.54
CA LEU A 51 -0.86 -14.20 18.01
C LEU A 51 -0.01 -13.29 18.90
N ILE A 52 0.84 -12.47 18.28
CA ILE A 52 1.60 -11.40 18.94
C ILE A 52 0.93 -10.08 18.54
N ASP A 53 0.09 -9.54 19.42
CA ASP A 53 -0.64 -8.30 19.20
C ASP A 53 0.25 -7.09 19.54
N ILE A 54 0.74 -6.40 18.50
CA ILE A 54 1.62 -5.24 18.63
C ILE A 54 0.85 -3.92 18.74
N SER A 55 -0.47 -3.93 18.76
CA SER A 55 -1.31 -2.71 18.74
C SER A 55 -1.11 -1.79 19.95
N ARG A 56 -0.51 -2.30 21.02
CA ARG A 56 -0.26 -1.55 22.26
C ARG A 56 1.18 -1.09 22.45
N ILE A 57 2.01 -1.22 21.44
CA ILE A 57 3.40 -0.74 21.45
C ILE A 57 3.41 0.72 21.01
N GLU A 58 3.52 1.65 21.95
CA GLU A 58 3.47 3.09 21.71
C GLU A 58 4.48 3.55 20.64
N ALA A 59 5.70 3.02 20.67
CA ALA A 59 6.73 3.36 19.68
C ALA A 59 6.34 3.09 18.23
N LEU A 60 5.37 2.22 17.98
CA LEU A 60 4.86 1.86 16.64
C LEU A 60 3.64 2.68 16.19
N THR A 61 3.12 3.59 17.02
CA THR A 61 1.95 4.44 16.69
C THR A 61 2.35 5.75 16.01
N ARG A 62 3.64 6.06 15.91
CA ARG A 62 4.11 7.35 15.40
C ARG A 62 3.87 7.50 13.91
N PHE A 63 3.28 8.63 13.54
CA PHE A 63 3.17 9.13 12.18
C PHE A 63 3.98 10.43 12.09
N ASP A 64 5.23 10.32 11.61
CA ASP A 64 6.15 11.44 11.51
C ASP A 64 6.07 12.04 10.11
N ALA A 65 5.71 13.32 10.01
CA ALA A 65 5.56 14.06 8.75
C ALA A 65 6.70 15.09 8.56
N GLY A 66 7.94 14.61 8.75
CA GLY A 66 9.15 15.38 8.48
C GLY A 66 9.51 15.44 6.98
N PRO A 67 10.76 15.79 6.64
CA PRO A 67 11.26 15.73 5.25
C PRO A 67 11.09 14.35 4.61
N ALA A 68 11.25 13.29 5.39
CA ALA A 68 10.84 11.92 5.06
C ALA A 68 9.65 11.55 5.93
N VAL A 69 8.56 11.12 5.30
CA VAL A 69 7.36 10.67 6.02
C VAL A 69 7.57 9.25 6.51
N ARG A 70 7.30 9.01 7.80
CA ARG A 70 7.43 7.67 8.40
C ARG A 70 6.15 7.29 9.13
N MET A 71 5.61 6.12 8.81
CA MET A 71 4.40 5.55 9.40
C MET A 71 4.76 4.28 10.17
N GLY A 72 4.62 4.29 11.48
CA GLY A 72 4.83 3.11 12.34
C GLY A 72 3.82 2.00 12.06
N ALA A 73 4.14 0.78 12.47
CA ALA A 73 3.36 -0.42 12.14
C ALA A 73 1.90 -0.40 12.64
N VAL A 74 1.59 0.44 13.62
CA VAL A 74 0.26 0.57 14.21
C VAL A 74 -0.50 1.80 13.71
N VAL A 75 0.12 2.62 12.85
CA VAL A 75 -0.58 3.75 12.19
C VAL A 75 -1.74 3.19 11.36
N THR A 76 -2.95 3.58 11.72
CA THR A 76 -4.18 3.11 11.09
C THR A 76 -4.49 3.87 9.80
N HIS A 77 -5.36 3.30 8.97
CA HIS A 77 -5.89 4.02 7.80
C HIS A 77 -6.62 5.30 8.24
N ALA A 78 -7.33 5.28 9.38
CA ALA A 78 -8.02 6.44 9.93
C ALA A 78 -7.05 7.53 10.39
N ASP A 79 -5.89 7.18 10.97
CA ASP A 79 -4.87 8.17 11.34
C ASP A 79 -4.37 8.92 10.10
N VAL A 80 -4.20 8.23 8.98
CA VAL A 80 -3.80 8.85 7.71
C VAL A 80 -4.95 9.65 7.09
N GLU A 81 -6.17 9.13 7.10
CA GLU A 81 -7.38 9.80 6.60
C GLU A 81 -7.62 11.15 7.27
N HIS A 82 -7.34 11.24 8.58
CA HIS A 82 -7.60 12.43 9.38
C HIS A 82 -6.34 13.26 9.68
N CYS A 83 -5.20 12.95 9.07
CA CYS A 83 -3.98 13.72 9.32
C CYS A 83 -4.14 15.17 8.87
N ALA A 84 -3.65 16.12 9.68
CA ALA A 84 -3.82 17.56 9.45
C ALA A 84 -2.67 18.19 8.62
N HIS A 85 -1.71 17.39 8.14
CA HIS A 85 -0.56 17.91 7.41
C HIS A 85 -0.98 18.44 6.03
N PRO A 86 -0.50 19.64 5.63
CA PRO A 86 -0.87 20.23 4.35
C PRO A 86 -0.01 19.69 3.20
N GLY A 87 -0.47 19.91 1.97
CA GLY A 87 0.26 19.68 0.73
C GLY A 87 -0.17 18.46 -0.07
N PRO A 88 0.21 18.43 -1.36
CA PRO A 88 -0.29 17.43 -2.31
C PRO A 88 -0.03 15.97 -1.92
N LEU A 89 1.09 15.69 -1.24
CA LEU A 89 1.37 14.35 -0.71
C LEU A 89 0.30 13.93 0.30
N PHE A 90 0.00 14.81 1.28
CA PHE A 90 -0.95 14.47 2.33
C PHE A 90 -2.40 14.47 1.81
N ASP A 91 -2.71 15.30 0.80
CA ASP A 91 -3.99 15.23 0.10
C ASP A 91 -4.17 13.87 -0.58
N LEU A 92 -3.12 13.36 -1.25
CA LEU A 92 -3.11 12.03 -1.83
C LEU A 92 -3.26 10.94 -0.77
N LEU A 93 -2.49 10.99 0.31
CA LEU A 93 -2.55 10.01 1.40
C LEU A 93 -3.96 9.95 2.03
N ARG A 94 -4.56 11.12 2.33
CA ARG A 94 -5.94 11.22 2.86
C ARG A 94 -6.97 10.65 1.90
N ALA A 95 -6.94 11.09 0.65
CA ALA A 95 -7.88 10.63 -0.37
C ALA A 95 -7.76 9.11 -0.61
N HIS A 96 -6.54 8.58 -0.51
CA HIS A 96 -6.30 7.15 -0.68
C HIS A 96 -6.84 6.35 0.51
N ALA A 97 -6.56 6.79 1.74
CA ALA A 97 -7.03 6.15 2.96
C ALA A 97 -8.55 6.15 3.07
N ALA A 98 -9.23 7.25 2.70
CA ALA A 98 -10.68 7.41 2.76
C ALA A 98 -11.45 6.39 1.89
N ASP A 99 -10.84 5.90 0.81
CA ASP A 99 -11.45 4.92 -0.11
C ASP A 99 -11.24 3.45 0.32
N ILE A 100 -10.53 3.22 1.43
CA ILE A 100 -10.29 1.86 1.93
C ILE A 100 -11.52 1.40 2.71
N ALA A 101 -12.18 0.34 2.23
CA ALA A 101 -13.25 -0.37 2.93
C ALA A 101 -14.25 0.57 3.64
N PHE A 102 -14.61 0.25 4.90
CA PHE A 102 -15.55 1.02 5.72
C PHE A 102 -14.87 1.52 7.00
N VAL A 103 -15.45 2.54 7.64
CA VAL A 103 -14.92 3.17 8.86
C VAL A 103 -14.46 2.15 9.93
N PRO A 104 -15.19 1.07 10.26
CA PRO A 104 -14.72 0.10 11.24
C PRO A 104 -13.42 -0.61 10.83
N VAL A 105 -13.21 -0.82 9.54
CA VAL A 105 -11.97 -1.40 9.01
C VAL A 105 -10.84 -0.37 9.09
N ARG A 106 -11.10 0.88 8.66
CA ARG A 106 -10.09 1.95 8.69
C ARG A 106 -9.63 2.31 10.09
N SER A 107 -10.52 2.25 11.08
CA SER A 107 -10.19 2.54 12.48
C SER A 107 -9.23 1.53 13.11
N ARG A 108 -9.00 0.40 12.49
CA ARG A 108 -8.14 -0.66 13.02
C ARG A 108 -7.08 -1.15 12.05
N GLY A 109 -7.42 -1.27 10.76
CA GLY A 109 -6.48 -1.67 9.71
C GLY A 109 -5.32 -0.68 9.64
N THR A 110 -4.09 -1.19 9.45
CA THR A 110 -2.87 -0.39 9.47
C THR A 110 -2.18 -0.37 8.11
N VAL A 111 -1.46 0.71 7.82
CA VAL A 111 -0.70 0.88 6.59
C VAL A 111 0.30 -0.26 6.41
N VAL A 112 1.16 -0.47 7.41
CA VAL A 112 2.20 -1.53 7.35
C VAL A 112 1.58 -2.92 7.35
N GLY A 113 0.47 -3.13 8.08
CA GLY A 113 -0.27 -4.39 8.05
C GLY A 113 -0.77 -4.75 6.66
N SER A 114 -1.20 -3.76 5.87
CA SER A 114 -1.59 -3.96 4.47
C SER A 114 -0.41 -4.36 3.58
N LEU A 115 0.78 -3.76 3.80
CA LEU A 115 2.00 -4.13 3.06
C LEU A 115 2.45 -5.56 3.38
N VAL A 116 2.43 -5.94 4.67
CA VAL A 116 2.80 -7.30 5.10
C VAL A 116 1.78 -8.34 4.61
N HIS A 117 0.52 -7.96 4.50
CA HIS A 117 -0.51 -8.84 3.92
C HIS A 117 -0.29 -9.08 2.42
N ALA A 118 0.23 -8.07 1.72
CA ALA A 118 0.57 -8.10 0.30
C ALA A 118 -0.54 -8.65 -0.62
N ASP A 119 -1.79 -8.28 -0.34
CA ASP A 119 -2.89 -8.57 -1.25
C ASP A 119 -2.71 -7.74 -2.54
N PRO A 120 -2.68 -8.36 -3.73
CA PRO A 120 -2.54 -7.64 -5.01
C PRO A 120 -3.62 -6.57 -5.24
N ALA A 121 -4.81 -6.75 -4.66
CA ALA A 121 -5.91 -5.77 -4.71
C ALA A 121 -5.82 -4.72 -3.59
N GLY A 122 -4.81 -4.81 -2.72
CA GLY A 122 -4.58 -3.86 -1.64
C GLY A 122 -4.26 -2.46 -2.13
N ASP A 123 -4.83 -1.46 -1.49
CA ASP A 123 -4.64 -0.06 -1.88
C ASP A 123 -3.21 0.44 -1.56
N TRP A 124 -2.72 0.18 -0.34
CA TRP A 124 -1.40 0.66 0.11
C TRP A 124 -0.22 0.15 -0.70
N PRO A 125 -0.15 -1.13 -1.14
CA PRO A 125 0.92 -1.58 -2.01
C PRO A 125 1.08 -0.74 -3.28
N LEU A 126 -0.03 -0.36 -3.94
CA LEU A 126 -0.01 0.52 -5.10
C LEU A 126 0.57 1.90 -4.78
N LEU A 127 -0.01 2.58 -3.77
CA LEU A 127 0.39 3.95 -3.44
C LEU A 127 1.85 4.01 -3.01
N LEU A 128 2.26 3.11 -2.14
CA LEU A 128 3.60 3.14 -1.58
C LEU A 128 4.66 2.66 -2.58
N ALA A 129 4.31 1.80 -3.54
CA ALA A 129 5.19 1.48 -4.68
C ALA A 129 5.41 2.71 -5.57
N ALA A 130 4.33 3.43 -5.93
CA ALA A 130 4.41 4.65 -6.74
C ALA A 130 5.21 5.77 -6.07
N LEU A 131 5.26 5.79 -4.74
CA LEU A 131 6.04 6.74 -3.94
C LEU A 131 7.44 6.20 -3.55
N GLU A 132 7.86 5.05 -4.09
CA GLU A 132 9.17 4.43 -3.82
C GLU A 132 9.44 4.23 -2.31
N ALA A 133 8.41 3.84 -1.58
CA ALA A 133 8.53 3.60 -0.15
C ALA A 133 9.49 2.45 0.19
N SER A 134 9.90 2.42 1.44
CA SER A 134 10.63 1.31 2.04
C SER A 134 9.92 0.80 3.28
N VAL A 135 10.20 -0.45 3.67
CA VAL A 135 9.70 -1.09 4.87
C VAL A 135 10.87 -1.32 5.83
N GLU A 136 10.70 -0.87 7.07
CA GLU A 136 11.66 -1.13 8.15
C GLU A 136 11.28 -2.43 8.85
N LEU A 137 12.22 -3.34 8.95
CA LEU A 137 12.11 -4.63 9.62
C LEU A 137 13.02 -4.67 10.84
N ALA A 138 12.57 -5.28 11.92
CA ALA A 138 13.32 -5.45 13.15
C ALA A 138 13.30 -6.91 13.62
N SER A 139 14.40 -7.37 14.18
CA SER A 139 14.57 -8.65 14.85
C SER A 139 15.56 -8.49 16.02
N LEU A 140 15.78 -9.54 16.79
CA LEU A 140 16.86 -9.54 17.82
C LEU A 140 18.26 -9.40 17.22
N ARG A 141 18.43 -9.70 15.92
CA ARG A 141 19.70 -9.53 15.18
C ARG A 141 19.98 -8.07 14.78
N GLY A 142 18.97 -7.19 14.86
CA GLY A 142 19.07 -5.79 14.46
C GLY A 142 17.91 -5.35 13.55
N ARG A 143 18.15 -4.27 12.82
CA ARG A 143 17.18 -3.65 11.91
C ARG A 143 17.71 -3.65 10.48
N ARG A 144 16.80 -3.76 9.51
CA ARG A 144 17.08 -3.56 8.09
C ARG A 144 15.94 -2.81 7.42
N THR A 145 16.24 -2.16 6.31
CA THR A 145 15.27 -1.48 5.47
C THR A 145 15.26 -2.14 4.10
N VAL A 146 14.08 -2.40 3.57
CA VAL A 146 13.88 -3.02 2.26
C VAL A 146 13.02 -2.10 1.41
N ALA A 147 13.44 -1.83 0.17
CA ALA A 147 12.61 -1.09 -0.77
C ALA A 147 11.31 -1.88 -1.04
N LEU A 148 10.18 -1.20 -1.16
CA LEU A 148 8.89 -1.87 -1.28
C LEU A 148 8.81 -2.81 -2.50
N ARG A 149 9.47 -2.43 -3.60
CA ARG A 149 9.56 -3.27 -4.82
C ARG A 149 10.25 -4.62 -4.58
N ASP A 150 11.17 -4.68 -3.60
CA ASP A 150 11.92 -5.89 -3.24
C ASP A 150 11.26 -6.60 -2.03
N PHE A 151 10.41 -5.86 -1.29
CA PHE A 151 9.68 -6.36 -0.13
C PHE A 151 8.47 -7.23 -0.53
N VAL A 152 7.70 -6.82 -1.53
CA VAL A 152 6.56 -7.60 -2.06
C VAL A 152 7.09 -8.56 -3.12
N ARG A 153 7.14 -9.85 -2.79
CA ARG A 153 7.65 -10.91 -3.67
C ARG A 153 6.56 -11.51 -4.56
N GLY A 154 5.31 -11.39 -4.13
CA GLY A 154 4.15 -11.91 -4.83
C GLY A 154 2.87 -11.74 -4.04
N ALA A 155 1.80 -12.31 -4.53
CA ALA A 155 0.50 -12.28 -3.85
C ALA A 155 0.61 -12.94 -2.47
N MET A 156 0.35 -12.18 -1.40
CA MET A 156 0.45 -12.61 0.00
C MET A 156 1.85 -13.13 0.40
N ASP A 157 2.88 -12.72 -0.34
CA ASP A 157 4.27 -13.10 -0.08
C ASP A 157 5.17 -11.86 0.01
N THR A 158 5.98 -11.82 1.08
CA THR A 158 6.86 -10.69 1.40
C THR A 158 8.22 -11.15 1.89
N ASP A 159 9.19 -10.21 1.90
CA ASP A 159 10.55 -10.45 2.40
C ASP A 159 10.68 -10.53 3.92
N VAL A 160 9.59 -10.52 4.68
CA VAL A 160 9.65 -10.64 6.16
C VAL A 160 10.15 -12.02 6.56
N GLN A 161 11.27 -12.06 7.29
CA GLN A 161 11.82 -13.31 7.81
C GLN A 161 11.03 -13.80 9.03
N VAL A 162 11.21 -15.09 9.33
CA VAL A 162 10.45 -15.78 10.40
C VAL A 162 10.60 -15.16 11.78
N ASP A 163 11.70 -14.47 12.04
CA ASP A 163 12.03 -13.81 13.31
C ASP A 163 11.88 -12.28 13.27
N GLU A 164 11.35 -11.73 12.16
CA GLU A 164 11.19 -10.29 11.97
C GLU A 164 9.78 -9.79 12.21
N ILE A 165 9.71 -8.51 12.56
CA ILE A 165 8.48 -7.69 12.62
C ILE A 165 8.69 -6.47 11.72
N ALA A 166 7.74 -6.19 10.83
CA ALA A 166 7.70 -4.93 10.11
C ALA A 166 7.27 -3.82 11.08
N VAL A 167 8.14 -2.83 11.29
CA VAL A 167 7.96 -1.80 12.32
C VAL A 167 7.56 -0.44 11.78
N ALA A 168 7.82 -0.17 10.51
CA ALA A 168 7.38 1.05 9.84
C ALA A 168 7.41 0.92 8.32
N ALA A 169 6.71 1.83 7.64
CA ALA A 169 6.91 2.20 6.25
C ALA A 169 7.43 3.65 6.19
N ALA A 170 8.38 3.90 5.29
CA ALA A 170 8.97 5.23 5.12
C ALA A 170 8.91 5.66 3.64
N LEU A 171 8.55 6.93 3.41
CA LEU A 171 8.59 7.56 2.10
C LEU A 171 9.93 8.30 1.94
N PRO A 172 10.52 8.29 0.75
CA PRO A 172 11.73 9.08 0.48
C PRO A 172 11.41 10.58 0.53
N ALA A 173 12.44 11.39 0.81
CA ALA A 173 12.28 12.85 0.95
C ALA A 173 11.65 13.53 -0.28
N TRP A 174 11.88 13.01 -1.49
CA TRP A 174 11.29 13.57 -2.71
C TRP A 174 9.74 13.53 -2.71
N ALA A 175 9.14 12.56 -2.01
CA ALA A 175 7.68 12.44 -1.96
C ALA A 175 7.00 13.68 -1.37
N SER A 176 7.66 14.37 -0.41
CA SER A 176 7.19 15.63 0.14
C SER A 176 7.14 16.77 -0.88
N GLY A 177 7.90 16.66 -1.98
CA GLY A 177 7.89 17.58 -3.11
C GLY A 177 6.95 17.18 -4.25
N LEU A 178 6.04 16.24 -4.04
CA LEU A 178 5.02 15.87 -5.02
C LEU A 178 4.17 17.09 -5.40
N THR A 179 3.96 17.31 -6.70
CA THR A 179 3.28 18.50 -7.21
C THR A 179 1.87 18.23 -7.72
N ARG A 180 1.65 17.07 -8.33
CA ARG A 180 0.35 16.64 -8.87
C ARG A 180 0.15 15.15 -8.66
N TRP A 181 -1.10 14.78 -8.58
CA TRP A 181 -1.49 13.38 -8.57
C TRP A 181 -2.91 13.20 -9.13
N GLY A 182 -3.14 12.01 -9.62
CA GLY A 182 -4.48 11.56 -9.97
C GLY A 182 -4.57 10.07 -9.78
N ARG A 183 -5.73 9.60 -9.37
CA ARG A 183 -5.99 8.21 -9.06
C ARG A 183 -7.34 7.76 -9.59
N CYS A 184 -7.46 6.48 -9.88
CA CYS A 184 -8.73 5.87 -10.23
C CYS A 184 -8.82 4.50 -9.56
N LYS A 185 -9.94 4.26 -8.88
CA LYS A 185 -10.26 2.97 -8.26
C LYS A 185 -11.61 2.51 -8.78
N LEU A 186 -11.62 1.43 -9.53
CA LEU A 186 -12.83 0.82 -10.06
C LEU A 186 -13.26 -0.31 -9.15
N MET A 187 -14.46 -0.20 -8.59
CA MET A 187 -15.06 -1.18 -7.68
C MET A 187 -16.47 -1.53 -8.16
N HIS A 188 -16.97 -2.69 -7.83
CA HIS A 188 -18.37 -3.03 -8.05
C HIS A 188 -19.29 -2.33 -7.05
N ARG A 189 -18.84 -2.21 -5.80
CA ARG A 189 -19.55 -1.52 -4.71
C ARG A 189 -18.56 -0.74 -3.85
N ALA A 190 -19.01 0.35 -3.26
CA ALA A 190 -18.21 1.10 -2.30
C ALA A 190 -17.71 0.21 -1.16
N GLY A 191 -16.46 0.35 -0.79
CA GLY A 191 -15.80 -0.42 0.27
C GLY A 191 -15.27 -1.80 -0.13
N GLU A 192 -15.49 -2.25 -1.37
CA GLU A 192 -14.87 -3.48 -1.90
C GLU A 192 -13.45 -3.24 -2.38
N PHE A 193 -12.71 -4.33 -2.60
CA PHE A 193 -11.44 -4.29 -3.31
C PHE A 193 -11.64 -3.82 -4.75
N ALA A 194 -10.61 -3.16 -5.28
CA ALA A 194 -10.62 -2.71 -6.66
C ALA A 194 -10.60 -3.88 -7.63
N SER A 195 -11.37 -3.75 -8.73
CA SER A 195 -11.23 -4.60 -9.92
C SER A 195 -10.16 -4.06 -10.89
N ALA A 196 -9.79 -2.80 -10.75
CA ALA A 196 -8.64 -2.11 -11.33
C ALA A 196 -8.38 -0.84 -10.54
N SER A 197 -7.12 -0.53 -10.30
CA SER A 197 -6.72 0.75 -9.71
C SER A 197 -5.50 1.31 -10.42
N ALA A 198 -5.41 2.64 -10.46
CA ALA A 198 -4.34 3.35 -11.13
C ALA A 198 -3.96 4.61 -10.35
N LEU A 199 -2.69 4.96 -10.41
CA LEU A 199 -2.12 6.14 -9.81
C LEU A 199 -1.11 6.77 -10.76
N ALA A 200 -1.24 8.08 -11.01
CA ALA A 200 -0.27 8.91 -11.69
C ALA A 200 0.21 10.00 -10.72
N VAL A 201 1.52 10.15 -10.54
CA VAL A 201 2.08 11.19 -9.67
C VAL A 201 3.19 11.95 -10.39
N GLN A 202 3.25 13.27 -10.16
CA GLN A 202 4.31 14.13 -10.68
C GLN A 202 5.20 14.62 -9.54
N ARG A 203 6.51 14.45 -9.74
CA ARG A 203 7.54 14.96 -8.83
C ARG A 203 7.82 16.46 -9.08
N ALA A 204 8.51 17.09 -8.14
CA ALA A 204 8.94 18.48 -8.26
C ALA A 204 9.85 18.74 -9.49
N ASP A 205 10.60 17.74 -9.93
CA ASP A 205 11.45 17.80 -11.13
C ASP A 205 10.67 17.66 -12.45
N GLY A 206 9.34 17.55 -12.36
CA GLY A 206 8.44 17.41 -13.50
C GLY A 206 8.26 15.98 -14.01
N ARG A 207 9.01 15.00 -13.53
CA ARG A 207 8.86 13.59 -13.93
C ARG A 207 7.55 13.02 -13.41
N TRP A 208 6.94 12.18 -14.24
CA TRP A 208 5.77 11.41 -13.90
C TRP A 208 6.13 9.95 -13.61
N THR A 209 5.37 9.33 -12.73
CA THR A 209 5.29 7.88 -12.60
C THR A 209 3.85 7.43 -12.68
N CYS A 210 3.61 6.34 -13.37
CA CYS A 210 2.29 5.74 -13.59
C CYS A 210 2.32 4.30 -13.08
N TRP A 211 1.35 3.94 -12.23
CA TRP A 211 1.30 2.65 -11.59
C TRP A 211 -0.10 2.08 -11.59
N LEU A 212 -0.19 0.77 -11.73
CA LEU A 212 -1.43 0.00 -11.60
C LEU A 212 -1.40 -0.85 -10.33
N GLY A 213 -2.54 -0.94 -9.66
CA GLY A 213 -2.82 -1.90 -8.59
C GLY A 213 -4.01 -2.77 -8.94
N ALA A 214 -4.40 -3.68 -8.04
CA ALA A 214 -5.38 -4.72 -8.29
C ALA A 214 -4.99 -5.60 -9.50
N ILE A 215 -3.71 -5.91 -9.59
CA ILE A 215 -3.10 -6.71 -10.66
C ILE A 215 -2.05 -7.66 -10.07
N ASP A 216 -2.11 -8.95 -10.45
CA ASP A 216 -1.14 -9.96 -10.00
C ASP A 216 0.22 -9.78 -10.68
N PRO A 217 1.33 -10.11 -9.99
CA PRO A 217 1.44 -10.51 -8.58
C PRO A 217 1.51 -9.33 -7.60
N GLY A 218 1.46 -8.10 -8.09
CA GLY A 218 1.57 -6.85 -7.31
C GLY A 218 1.58 -5.62 -8.22
N PRO A 219 1.81 -4.42 -7.66
CA PRO A 219 1.77 -3.16 -8.39
C PRO A 219 2.67 -3.18 -9.63
N LEU A 220 2.16 -2.68 -10.75
CA LEU A 220 2.85 -2.64 -12.05
C LEU A 220 3.15 -1.19 -12.43
N GLU A 221 4.42 -0.89 -12.65
CA GLU A 221 4.85 0.40 -13.20
C GLU A 221 4.63 0.45 -14.72
N LEU A 222 4.26 1.63 -15.22
CA LEU A 222 4.03 1.90 -16.65
C LEU A 222 4.97 3.02 -17.13
N PRO A 223 6.26 2.75 -17.35
CA PRO A 223 7.24 3.79 -17.69
C PRO A 223 7.01 4.43 -19.06
N ALA A 224 6.55 3.71 -20.07
CA ALA A 224 6.25 4.29 -21.38
C ALA A 224 5.03 5.23 -21.31
N THR A 225 3.99 4.83 -20.57
CA THR A 225 2.82 5.68 -20.31
C THR A 225 3.22 6.94 -19.53
N ALA A 226 4.07 6.81 -18.52
CA ALA A 226 4.60 7.96 -17.79
C ALA A 226 5.42 8.90 -18.69
N GLY A 227 6.18 8.36 -19.63
CA GLY A 227 6.97 9.10 -20.62
C GLY A 227 6.13 9.93 -21.61
N LEU A 228 4.85 9.60 -21.80
CA LEU A 228 3.93 10.40 -22.62
C LEU A 228 3.49 11.68 -21.90
N LEU A 229 3.63 11.74 -20.55
CA LEU A 229 3.09 12.83 -19.77
C LEU A 229 4.06 14.01 -19.75
N PRO A 230 3.64 15.18 -20.28
CA PRO A 230 4.52 16.32 -20.36
C PRO A 230 4.69 17.02 -19.00
N PRO A 231 5.70 17.88 -18.86
CA PRO A 231 5.84 18.74 -17.69
C PRO A 231 4.64 19.69 -17.54
N ALA A 232 4.55 20.34 -16.39
CA ALA A 232 3.47 21.27 -16.08
C ALA A 232 3.34 22.39 -17.14
N GLY A 233 2.12 22.69 -17.54
CA GLY A 233 1.79 23.75 -18.50
C GLY A 233 1.72 23.32 -19.97
N ALA A 234 2.14 22.13 -20.32
CA ALA A 234 1.96 21.59 -21.67
C ALA A 234 0.58 20.90 -21.84
N ALA A 235 0.16 20.71 -23.09
CA ALA A 235 -1.08 20.04 -23.41
C ALA A 235 -1.07 18.59 -22.91
N ARG A 236 -2.15 18.17 -22.25
CA ARG A 236 -2.34 16.80 -21.81
C ARG A 236 -2.49 15.87 -23.01
N PRO A 237 -1.90 14.64 -22.98
CA PRO A 237 -2.25 13.61 -23.96
C PRO A 237 -3.74 13.26 -23.88
N THR A 238 -4.29 12.80 -24.97
CA THR A 238 -5.68 12.35 -25.03
C THR A 238 -5.89 11.12 -24.16
N ARG A 239 -7.13 10.88 -23.76
CA ARG A 239 -7.49 9.68 -22.99
C ARG A 239 -7.18 8.40 -23.75
N GLU A 240 -7.38 8.42 -25.06
CA GLU A 240 -7.13 7.31 -25.98
C GLU A 240 -5.64 6.99 -26.06
N GLU A 241 -4.77 7.99 -26.17
CA GLU A 241 -3.31 7.82 -26.20
C GLU A 241 -2.79 7.20 -24.90
N VAL A 242 -3.24 7.70 -23.75
CA VAL A 242 -2.85 7.15 -22.45
C VAL A 242 -3.35 5.72 -22.28
N ALA A 243 -4.61 5.44 -22.65
CA ALA A 243 -5.18 4.09 -22.55
C ALA A 243 -4.48 3.10 -23.49
N ALA A 244 -4.14 3.52 -24.72
CA ALA A 244 -3.42 2.67 -25.68
C ALA A 244 -2.03 2.31 -25.16
N SER A 245 -1.24 3.29 -24.73
CA SER A 245 0.09 3.06 -24.17
C SER A 245 0.04 2.14 -22.93
N ALA A 246 -0.86 2.41 -21.99
CA ALA A 246 -1.03 1.56 -20.81
C ALA A 246 -1.42 0.12 -21.18
N LEU A 247 -2.31 -0.06 -22.16
CA LEU A 247 -2.73 -1.39 -22.62
C LEU A 247 -1.57 -2.18 -23.22
N ASP A 248 -0.72 -1.54 -24.01
CA ASP A 248 0.45 -2.17 -24.62
C ASP A 248 1.46 -2.61 -23.55
N GLU A 249 1.75 -1.77 -22.55
CA GLU A 249 2.62 -2.14 -21.43
C GLU A 249 2.04 -3.28 -20.58
N ILE A 250 0.72 -3.25 -20.30
CA ILE A 250 0.05 -4.34 -19.57
C ILE A 250 0.18 -5.66 -20.33
N ARG A 251 -0.06 -5.66 -21.64
CA ARG A 251 0.05 -6.85 -22.49
C ARG A 251 1.48 -7.38 -22.55
N ALA A 252 2.46 -6.50 -22.64
CA ALA A 252 3.87 -6.88 -22.62
C ALA A 252 4.26 -7.51 -21.27
N ALA A 253 3.81 -6.93 -20.15
CA ALA A 253 4.07 -7.46 -18.81
C ALA A 253 3.25 -8.72 -18.46
N ARG A 254 2.09 -8.92 -19.10
CA ARG A 254 1.10 -9.98 -18.81
C ARG A 254 0.57 -10.59 -20.12
N PRO A 255 1.40 -11.29 -20.91
CA PRO A 255 1.00 -11.78 -22.25
C PRO A 255 -0.14 -12.80 -22.22
N HIS A 256 -0.36 -13.46 -21.08
CA HIS A 256 -1.44 -14.44 -20.88
C HIS A 256 -2.56 -13.91 -19.96
N GLY A 257 -2.57 -12.59 -19.67
CA GLY A 257 -3.59 -11.95 -18.83
C GLY A 257 -4.96 -11.87 -19.52
N ASP A 258 -6.01 -11.68 -18.71
CA ASP A 258 -7.37 -11.45 -19.23
C ASP A 258 -7.42 -10.11 -20.01
N PRO A 259 -7.81 -10.12 -21.30
CA PRO A 259 -7.90 -8.91 -22.11
C PRO A 259 -8.90 -7.88 -21.59
N LEU A 260 -9.98 -8.30 -20.94
CA LEU A 260 -10.98 -7.39 -20.36
C LEU A 260 -10.42 -6.71 -19.11
N ALA A 261 -9.70 -7.45 -18.26
CA ALA A 261 -9.00 -6.89 -17.13
C ALA A 261 -7.94 -5.88 -17.59
N ALA A 262 -7.13 -6.21 -18.58
CA ALA A 262 -6.12 -5.31 -19.15
C ALA A 262 -6.76 -4.01 -19.67
N SER A 263 -7.85 -4.08 -20.42
CA SER A 263 -8.58 -2.92 -20.91
C SER A 263 -9.12 -2.06 -19.76
N ARG A 264 -9.64 -2.69 -18.71
CA ARG A 264 -10.16 -2.00 -17.51
C ARG A 264 -9.06 -1.23 -16.78
N HIS A 265 -7.88 -1.82 -16.61
CA HIS A 265 -6.71 -1.15 -16.02
C HIS A 265 -6.22 0.01 -16.89
N ALA A 266 -6.16 -0.16 -18.21
CA ALA A 266 -5.80 0.91 -19.13
C ALA A 266 -6.76 2.12 -19.03
N GLN A 267 -8.07 1.86 -18.94
CA GLN A 267 -9.07 2.90 -18.74
C GLN A 267 -8.96 3.56 -17.34
N ALA A 268 -8.59 2.79 -16.31
CA ALA A 268 -8.34 3.35 -14.99
C ALA A 268 -7.13 4.30 -15.02
N MET A 269 -6.05 3.95 -15.73
CA MET A 269 -4.88 4.82 -15.89
C MET A 269 -5.24 6.11 -16.63
N ALA A 270 -5.99 6.04 -17.72
CA ALA A 270 -6.40 7.22 -18.47
C ALA A 270 -7.24 8.19 -17.59
N ARG A 271 -8.13 7.65 -16.74
CA ARG A 271 -8.88 8.46 -15.77
C ARG A 271 -7.98 9.07 -14.67
N ALA A 272 -7.01 8.31 -14.16
CA ALA A 272 -6.08 8.82 -13.18
C ALA A 272 -5.26 10.01 -13.75
N VAL A 273 -4.76 9.88 -14.97
CA VAL A 273 -4.07 10.97 -15.67
C VAL A 273 -5.00 12.17 -15.86
N GLU A 274 -6.23 11.96 -16.29
CA GLU A 274 -7.22 13.04 -16.47
C GLU A 274 -7.45 13.81 -15.16
N GLN A 275 -7.66 13.12 -14.05
CA GLN A 275 -7.82 13.73 -12.73
C GLN A 275 -6.58 14.56 -12.32
N ALA A 276 -5.37 14.08 -12.61
CA ALA A 276 -4.15 14.80 -12.28
C ALA A 276 -4.03 16.15 -13.01
N TRP A 277 -4.69 16.32 -14.17
CA TRP A 277 -4.71 17.57 -14.92
C TRP A 277 -5.81 18.54 -14.47
N GLN A 278 -6.93 18.02 -14.06
CA GLN A 278 -8.07 18.85 -13.59
C GLN A 278 -7.77 19.54 -12.25
N GLY A 279 -6.73 19.10 -11.55
CA GLY A 279 -6.49 19.44 -10.15
C GLY A 279 -7.48 18.71 -9.25
N VAL A 280 -7.08 18.41 -8.02
CA VAL A 280 -8.04 17.87 -7.05
C VAL A 280 -8.97 19.01 -6.67
N SER A 281 -10.19 19.01 -7.21
CA SER A 281 -11.26 19.83 -6.65
C SER A 281 -11.47 19.33 -5.22
N THR A 282 -11.00 20.11 -4.25
CA THR A 282 -11.23 19.91 -2.81
C THR A 282 -12.70 20.03 -2.47
#